data_4b1f833d5ef824c93ebbb8f9b6d1f7b5
#
_entry.id   4b1f833d5ef824c93ebbb8f9b6d1f7b5
#
_cell.length_a   1.000
_cell.length_b   1.000
_cell.length_c   1.000
_cell.angle_alpha   90.00
_cell.angle_beta   90.00
_cell.angle_gamma   90.00
#
_symmetry.space_group_name_H-M   'P 1'
#
loop_
_entity.id
_entity.type
_entity.pdbx_description
1 polymer ?
#
loop_
_entity_poly.entity_id
_entity_poly.type
_entity_poly.pdbx_seq_one_letter_code
_entity_poly.pdbx_strand_id
1 'polypeptide(L)'
;VSDIQGSTAAVAEGRHSDINFCAAAMIAGLSNYCGSIPYQFGGDGAAALIPPQHADEARRILARVRRFALRDFDLKLRVGLAPIKSLRDRGTDVLVGRYEPSPGNAYAVFLGGGVELLETSVKERGDDSLFDLCTIPDENGDDAPPDLTGLSCRWTPLTSTRGEMVALVVRGPDHGELYAALKTVTGVDALKAASLKVLKARWPPKGLMREAKARRGTGSLLSWSIKVGIETLLAFLIIKFKIQ
;
A
#
# COMPACT_ATOMS: atom_id res chain seq x y z
N VAL A 1 -5.06 -9.61 -0.51
CA VAL A 1 -4.19 -9.09 0.55
C VAL A 1 -2.73 -9.30 0.22
N SER A 2 -1.89 -8.45 0.79
CA SER A 2 -0.42 -8.64 0.76
C SER A 2 0.20 -8.27 2.11
N ASP A 3 1.37 -8.86 2.40
CA ASP A 3 2.13 -8.61 3.63
C ASP A 3 3.63 -8.89 3.41
N ILE A 4 4.50 -8.03 3.92
CA ILE A 4 5.95 -8.22 3.80
C ILE A 4 6.48 -9.01 5.00
N GLN A 5 7.07 -10.17 4.72
CA GLN A 5 7.69 -11.00 5.74
C GLN A 5 8.93 -10.32 6.32
N GLY A 6 8.98 -10.21 7.65
CA GLY A 6 10.11 -9.59 8.34
C GLY A 6 10.17 -8.07 8.21
N SER A 7 9.04 -7.41 7.95
CA SER A 7 8.93 -5.94 7.79
C SER A 7 9.54 -5.18 8.97
N THR A 8 9.33 -5.64 10.20
CA THR A 8 9.89 -5.01 11.42
C THR A 8 11.42 -4.96 11.41
N ALA A 9 12.08 -6.05 11.03
CA ALA A 9 13.54 -6.11 10.93
C ALA A 9 14.05 -5.16 9.83
N ALA A 10 13.42 -5.19 8.65
CA ALA A 10 13.78 -4.31 7.55
C ALA A 10 13.54 -2.81 7.87
N VAL A 11 12.51 -2.48 8.69
CA VAL A 11 12.31 -1.13 9.22
C VAL A 11 13.47 -0.72 10.13
N ALA A 12 13.92 -1.59 11.02
CA ALA A 12 15.07 -1.33 11.90
C ALA A 12 16.37 -1.07 11.10
N GLU A 13 16.50 -1.67 9.91
CA GLU A 13 17.58 -1.41 8.94
C GLU A 13 17.38 -0.11 8.13
N GLY A 14 16.36 0.67 8.41
CA GLY A 14 16.06 1.92 7.69
C GLY A 14 15.38 1.74 6.33
N ARG A 15 14.88 0.55 6.01
CA ARG A 15 14.28 0.19 4.71
C ARG A 15 12.76 0.46 4.62
N HIS A 16 12.22 1.27 5.55
CA HIS A 16 10.78 1.59 5.60
C HIS A 16 10.20 2.08 4.26
N SER A 17 10.99 2.82 3.48
CA SER A 17 10.52 3.33 2.18
C SER A 17 10.45 2.24 1.11
N ASP A 18 11.30 1.21 1.17
CA ASP A 18 11.25 0.06 0.26
C ASP A 18 10.03 -0.81 0.59
N ILE A 19 9.77 -1.01 1.89
CA ILE A 19 8.61 -1.73 2.40
C ILE A 19 7.32 -1.07 1.90
N ASN A 20 7.15 0.23 2.19
CA ASN A 20 5.96 0.98 1.76
C ASN A 20 5.79 0.96 0.23
N PHE A 21 6.88 1.03 -0.52
CA PHE A 21 6.84 1.00 -1.98
C PHE A 21 6.39 -0.35 -2.52
N CYS A 22 6.90 -1.45 -1.98
CA CYS A 22 6.51 -2.80 -2.37
C CYS A 22 5.05 -3.12 -1.97
N ALA A 23 4.60 -2.68 -0.79
CA ALA A 23 3.21 -2.83 -0.38
C ALA A 23 2.26 -2.04 -1.28
N ALA A 24 2.61 -0.80 -1.65
CA ALA A 24 1.84 0.02 -2.58
C ALA A 24 1.85 -0.53 -4.02
N ALA A 25 2.85 -1.31 -4.41
CA ALA A 25 2.92 -1.92 -5.74
C ALA A 25 1.74 -2.87 -6.01
N MET A 26 1.22 -3.56 -4.99
CA MET A 26 0.01 -4.36 -5.13
C MET A 26 -1.20 -3.49 -5.53
N ILE A 27 -1.39 -2.37 -4.85
CA ILE A 27 -2.49 -1.45 -5.13
C ILE A 27 -2.36 -0.89 -6.55
N ALA A 28 -1.17 -0.43 -6.92
CA ALA A 28 -0.92 0.11 -8.25
C ALA A 28 -1.18 -0.91 -9.35
N GLY A 29 -0.61 -2.11 -9.24
CA GLY A 29 -0.80 -3.17 -10.24
C GLY A 29 -2.25 -3.59 -10.41
N LEU A 30 -2.99 -3.75 -9.31
CA LEU A 30 -4.40 -4.10 -9.36
C LEU A 30 -5.27 -2.95 -9.89
N SER A 31 -5.01 -1.71 -9.46
CA SER A 31 -5.78 -0.55 -9.91
C SER A 31 -5.54 -0.22 -11.39
N ASN A 32 -4.33 -0.42 -11.90
CA ASN A 32 -4.02 -0.21 -13.32
C ASN A 32 -4.78 -1.18 -14.22
N TYR A 33 -5.06 -2.39 -13.73
CA TYR A 33 -5.85 -3.37 -14.48
C TYR A 33 -7.35 -3.25 -14.22
N CYS A 34 -7.77 -3.20 -12.96
CA CYS A 34 -9.19 -3.26 -12.57
C CYS A 34 -9.88 -1.87 -12.59
N GLY A 35 -9.12 -0.78 -12.71
CA GLY A 35 -9.63 0.57 -12.51
C GLY A 35 -9.75 0.94 -11.03
N SER A 36 -10.72 1.80 -10.70
CA SER A 36 -10.92 2.22 -9.31
C SER A 36 -11.48 1.08 -8.46
N ILE A 37 -10.69 0.59 -7.53
CA ILE A 37 -11.04 -0.47 -6.59
C ILE A 37 -10.95 0.04 -5.14
N PRO A 38 -11.78 -0.47 -4.22
CA PRO A 38 -11.61 -0.21 -2.80
C PRO A 38 -10.31 -0.84 -2.31
N TYR A 39 -9.45 -0.05 -1.65
CA TYR A 39 -8.22 -0.55 -1.06
C TYR A 39 -7.91 0.11 0.28
N GLN A 40 -7.18 -0.60 1.11
CA GLN A 40 -6.60 -0.12 2.37
C GLN A 40 -5.10 -0.38 2.34
N PHE A 41 -4.32 0.61 2.74
CA PHE A 41 -2.86 0.55 2.81
C PHE A 41 -2.42 0.51 4.26
N GLY A 42 -1.66 -0.51 4.65
CA GLY A 42 -1.17 -0.73 6.02
C GLY A 42 0.31 -0.39 6.25
N GLY A 43 1.02 0.08 5.24
CA GLY A 43 2.47 0.37 5.33
C GLY A 43 3.34 -0.78 4.86
N ASP A 44 3.25 -1.96 5.46
CA ASP A 44 3.98 -3.17 5.07
C ASP A 44 3.11 -4.20 4.33
N GLY A 45 1.83 -3.89 4.20
CA GLY A 45 0.85 -4.69 3.49
C GLY A 45 -0.28 -3.83 2.96
N ALA A 46 -1.16 -4.46 2.20
CA ALA A 46 -2.36 -3.83 1.67
C ALA A 46 -3.48 -4.85 1.47
N ALA A 47 -4.71 -4.36 1.50
CA ALA A 47 -5.90 -5.11 1.15
C ALA A 47 -6.66 -4.39 0.05
N ALA A 48 -7.28 -5.15 -0.86
CA ALA A 48 -8.11 -4.59 -1.92
C ALA A 48 -9.28 -5.52 -2.24
N LEU A 49 -10.41 -4.95 -2.66
CA LEU A 49 -11.52 -5.70 -3.22
C LEU A 49 -11.47 -5.66 -4.74
N ILE A 50 -11.66 -6.82 -5.35
CA ILE A 50 -11.56 -6.99 -6.79
C ILE A 50 -12.87 -7.57 -7.31
N PRO A 51 -13.41 -7.06 -8.42
CA PRO A 51 -14.55 -7.68 -9.08
C PRO A 51 -14.23 -9.13 -9.46
N PRO A 52 -15.15 -10.08 -9.26
CA PRO A 52 -14.86 -11.51 -9.45
C PRO A 52 -14.42 -11.88 -10.86
N GLN A 53 -14.87 -11.15 -11.89
CA GLN A 53 -14.44 -11.36 -13.27
C GLN A 53 -12.94 -11.05 -13.52
N HIS A 54 -12.28 -10.36 -12.61
CA HIS A 54 -10.84 -10.02 -12.68
C HIS A 54 -9.97 -10.92 -11.81
N ALA A 55 -10.55 -11.94 -11.14
CA ALA A 55 -9.84 -12.73 -10.14
C ALA A 55 -8.59 -13.45 -10.71
N ASP A 56 -8.68 -14.02 -11.90
CA ASP A 56 -7.57 -14.79 -12.50
C ASP A 56 -6.40 -13.87 -12.87
N GLU A 57 -6.68 -12.70 -13.48
CA GLU A 57 -5.60 -11.76 -13.79
C GLU A 57 -5.04 -11.11 -12.53
N ALA A 58 -5.88 -10.86 -11.53
CA ALA A 58 -5.41 -10.39 -10.23
C ALA A 58 -4.42 -11.37 -9.56
N ARG A 59 -4.64 -12.69 -9.68
CA ARG A 59 -3.67 -13.71 -9.22
C ARG A 59 -2.33 -13.55 -9.93
N ARG A 60 -2.34 -13.37 -11.25
CA ARG A 60 -1.11 -13.15 -12.04
C ARG A 60 -0.41 -11.85 -11.64
N ILE A 61 -1.16 -10.76 -11.48
CA ILE A 61 -0.61 -9.46 -11.04
C ILE A 61 0.04 -9.61 -9.67
N LEU A 62 -0.62 -10.26 -8.71
CA LEU A 62 -0.08 -10.48 -7.37
C LEU A 62 1.20 -11.33 -7.40
N ALA A 63 1.25 -12.37 -8.23
CA ALA A 63 2.45 -13.17 -8.43
C ALA A 63 3.60 -12.33 -9.03
N ARG A 64 3.33 -11.48 -10.03
CA ARG A 64 4.31 -10.55 -10.62
C ARG A 64 4.82 -9.53 -9.61
N VAL A 65 3.94 -8.97 -8.77
CA VAL A 65 4.32 -8.01 -7.71
C VAL A 65 5.18 -8.70 -6.65
N ARG A 66 4.87 -9.94 -6.27
CA ARG A 66 5.69 -10.74 -5.35
C ARG A 66 7.10 -10.94 -5.89
N ARG A 67 7.23 -11.35 -7.16
CA ARG A 67 8.55 -11.50 -7.82
C ARG A 67 9.29 -10.18 -7.93
N PHE A 68 8.60 -9.09 -8.25
CA PHE A 68 9.18 -7.75 -8.28
C PHE A 68 9.75 -7.35 -6.92
N ALA A 69 9.00 -7.54 -5.82
CA ALA A 69 9.46 -7.23 -4.47
C ALA A 69 10.73 -8.03 -4.10
N LEU A 70 10.76 -9.31 -4.44
CA LEU A 70 11.92 -10.17 -4.18
C LEU A 70 13.12 -9.78 -5.04
N ARG A 71 12.93 -9.67 -6.35
CA ARG A 71 14.03 -9.42 -7.31
C ARG A 71 14.67 -8.04 -7.15
N ASP A 72 13.85 -7.00 -6.96
CA ASP A 72 14.33 -5.62 -7.02
C ASP A 72 14.60 -5.02 -5.65
N PHE A 73 14.04 -5.61 -4.59
CA PHE A 73 14.16 -5.09 -3.23
C PHE A 73 14.62 -6.12 -2.20
N ASP A 74 14.78 -7.38 -2.58
CA ASP A 74 15.07 -8.45 -1.63
C ASP A 74 14.08 -8.46 -0.44
N LEU A 75 12.79 -8.32 -0.79
CA LEU A 75 11.69 -8.36 0.16
C LEU A 75 10.75 -9.50 -0.20
N LYS A 76 10.51 -10.39 0.75
CA LYS A 76 9.57 -11.50 0.61
C LYS A 76 8.15 -11.00 0.86
N LEU A 77 7.36 -10.90 -0.20
CA LEU A 77 5.97 -10.49 -0.13
C LEU A 77 5.06 -11.72 -0.14
N ARG A 78 4.27 -11.89 0.92
CA ARG A 78 3.14 -12.82 0.95
C ARG A 78 1.98 -12.18 0.22
N VAL A 79 1.27 -12.96 -0.58
CA VAL A 79 0.08 -12.50 -1.30
C VAL A 79 -1.00 -13.57 -1.22
N GLY A 80 -2.24 -13.15 -1.10
CA GLY A 80 -3.39 -14.04 -1.07
C GLY A 80 -4.62 -13.40 -1.69
N LEU A 81 -5.45 -14.23 -2.31
CA LEU A 81 -6.73 -13.85 -2.90
C LEU A 81 -7.77 -14.93 -2.61
N ALA A 82 -8.87 -14.54 -1.97
CA ALA A 82 -9.99 -15.44 -1.67
C ALA A 82 -11.33 -14.81 -2.05
N PRO A 83 -12.32 -15.64 -2.47
CA PRO A 83 -13.70 -15.17 -2.60
C PRO A 83 -14.24 -14.73 -1.23
N ILE A 84 -14.97 -13.60 -1.17
CA ILE A 84 -15.61 -13.15 0.08
C ILE A 84 -16.55 -14.23 0.65
N LYS A 85 -17.20 -15.00 -0.23
CA LYS A 85 -18.06 -16.12 0.19
C LYS A 85 -17.32 -17.09 1.11
N SER A 86 -16.07 -17.44 0.81
CA SER A 86 -15.29 -18.38 1.63
C SER A 86 -14.92 -17.82 3.01
N LEU A 87 -14.86 -16.49 3.14
CA LEU A 87 -14.67 -15.82 4.43
C LEU A 87 -15.98 -15.80 5.22
N ARG A 88 -17.10 -15.56 4.56
CA ARG A 88 -18.45 -15.63 5.17
C ARG A 88 -18.79 -17.03 5.66
N ASP A 89 -18.45 -18.05 4.91
CA ASP A 89 -18.65 -19.46 5.28
C ASP A 89 -17.88 -19.81 6.58
N ARG A 90 -16.92 -18.97 7.00
CA ARG A 90 -16.13 -19.08 8.25
C ARG A 90 -16.56 -18.10 9.35
N GLY A 91 -17.74 -17.49 9.20
CA GLY A 91 -18.32 -16.61 10.22
C GLY A 91 -17.78 -15.18 10.25
N THR A 92 -17.02 -14.76 9.25
CA THR A 92 -16.57 -13.37 9.09
C THR A 92 -17.26 -12.70 7.91
N ASP A 93 -17.07 -11.39 7.72
CA ASP A 93 -17.54 -10.67 6.54
C ASP A 93 -16.51 -9.63 6.09
N VAL A 94 -16.71 -9.05 4.92
CA VAL A 94 -15.96 -7.90 4.43
C VAL A 94 -16.93 -6.76 4.15
N LEU A 95 -17.04 -5.87 5.12
CA LEU A 95 -17.80 -4.63 5.01
C LEU A 95 -16.84 -3.52 4.59
N VAL A 96 -17.32 -2.62 3.74
CA VAL A 96 -16.49 -1.54 3.16
C VAL A 96 -17.05 -0.20 3.54
N GLY A 97 -16.26 0.57 4.28
CA GLY A 97 -16.45 1.99 4.46
C GLY A 97 -15.54 2.80 3.54
N ARG A 98 -15.96 4.01 3.17
CA ARG A 98 -15.12 4.98 2.47
C ARG A 98 -14.67 6.06 3.44
N TYR A 99 -13.37 6.28 3.53
CA TYR A 99 -12.79 7.37 4.28
C TYR A 99 -12.03 8.30 3.33
N GLU A 100 -12.38 9.58 3.34
CA GLU A 100 -11.79 10.60 2.46
C GLU A 100 -11.24 11.75 3.31
N PRO A 101 -9.97 11.65 3.75
CA PRO A 101 -9.34 12.68 4.59
C PRO A 101 -9.15 14.02 3.86
N SER A 102 -9.11 14.02 2.54
CA SER A 102 -9.04 15.24 1.72
C SER A 102 -9.66 14.97 0.35
N PRO A 103 -10.17 15.98 -0.36
CA PRO A 103 -10.77 15.82 -1.67
C PRO A 103 -9.87 15.06 -2.63
N GLY A 104 -10.41 13.98 -3.24
CA GLY A 104 -9.69 13.13 -4.18
C GLY A 104 -8.72 12.13 -3.55
N ASN A 105 -8.62 12.06 -2.22
CA ASN A 105 -7.77 11.12 -1.50
C ASN A 105 -8.63 10.20 -0.62
N ALA A 106 -9.20 9.19 -1.23
CA ALA A 106 -10.10 8.25 -0.57
C ALA A 106 -9.48 6.86 -0.45
N TYR A 107 -9.67 6.24 0.72
CA TYR A 107 -9.34 4.82 0.93
C TYR A 107 -10.55 4.04 1.38
N ALA A 108 -10.47 2.73 1.25
CA ALA A 108 -11.41 1.85 1.92
C ALA A 108 -11.01 1.65 3.39
N VAL A 109 -12.01 1.42 4.22
CA VAL A 109 -11.87 0.86 5.57
C VAL A 109 -12.61 -0.46 5.55
N PHE A 110 -11.92 -1.55 5.84
CA PHE A 110 -12.51 -2.88 5.87
C PHE A 110 -12.89 -3.26 7.30
N LEU A 111 -14.10 -3.75 7.47
CA LEU A 111 -14.67 -4.21 8.73
C LEU A 111 -15.24 -5.61 8.56
N GLY A 112 -15.62 -6.27 9.67
CA GLY A 112 -16.25 -7.60 9.65
C GLY A 112 -15.28 -8.77 9.80
N GLY A 113 -13.97 -8.50 9.96
CA GLY A 113 -12.97 -9.51 10.29
C GLY A 113 -12.48 -10.37 9.12
N GLY A 114 -13.11 -10.29 7.93
CA GLY A 114 -12.75 -11.15 6.80
C GLY A 114 -11.37 -10.85 6.22
N VAL A 115 -10.98 -9.57 6.14
CA VAL A 115 -9.63 -9.19 5.70
C VAL A 115 -8.58 -9.68 6.70
N GLU A 116 -8.82 -9.52 8.00
CA GLU A 116 -7.93 -9.98 9.07
C GLU A 116 -7.78 -11.51 9.07
N LEU A 117 -8.88 -12.25 8.85
CA LEU A 117 -8.85 -13.70 8.69
C LEU A 117 -7.97 -14.11 7.50
N LEU A 118 -8.14 -13.47 6.36
CA LEU A 118 -7.35 -13.76 5.16
C LEU A 118 -5.86 -13.43 5.35
N GLU A 119 -5.54 -12.30 5.97
CA GLU A 119 -4.16 -11.93 6.30
C GLU A 119 -3.51 -12.94 7.23
N THR A 120 -4.22 -13.34 8.29
CA THR A 120 -3.74 -14.36 9.23
C THR A 120 -3.48 -15.69 8.52
N SER A 121 -4.41 -16.12 7.66
CA SER A 121 -4.23 -17.37 6.90
C SER A 121 -3.00 -17.36 6.00
N VAL A 122 -2.71 -16.22 5.35
CA VAL A 122 -1.51 -16.07 4.52
C VAL A 122 -0.22 -16.01 5.34
N LYS A 123 -0.29 -15.49 6.57
CA LYS A 123 0.87 -15.37 7.48
C LYS A 123 1.21 -16.67 8.20
N GLU A 124 0.23 -17.31 8.80
CA GLU A 124 0.41 -18.33 9.85
C GLU A 124 -0.03 -19.74 9.43
N ARG A 125 -0.63 -19.88 8.25
CA ARG A 125 -1.17 -21.17 7.77
C ARG A 125 -2.15 -21.82 8.77
N GLY A 126 -2.93 -21.00 9.48
CA GLY A 126 -3.78 -21.46 10.58
C GLY A 126 -5.01 -22.28 10.17
N ASP A 127 -5.60 -22.00 9.01
CA ASP A 127 -6.67 -22.80 8.37
C ASP A 127 -6.12 -23.32 7.04
N ASP A 128 -5.69 -24.58 7.01
CA ASP A 128 -5.08 -25.20 5.82
C ASP A 128 -6.00 -25.08 4.60
N SER A 129 -7.32 -25.24 4.77
CA SER A 129 -8.29 -25.16 3.67
C SER A 129 -8.41 -23.74 3.10
N LEU A 130 -8.34 -22.72 3.94
CA LEU A 130 -8.34 -21.34 3.49
C LEU A 130 -6.97 -20.95 2.93
N PHE A 131 -5.88 -21.42 3.54
CA PHE A 131 -4.54 -21.20 3.05
C PHE A 131 -4.37 -21.74 1.62
N ASP A 132 -4.78 -22.99 1.37
CA ASP A 132 -4.70 -23.62 0.04
C ASP A 132 -5.57 -22.90 -0.99
N LEU A 133 -6.75 -22.42 -0.57
CA LEU A 133 -7.66 -21.66 -1.43
C LEU A 133 -7.09 -20.28 -1.81
N CYS A 134 -6.48 -19.57 -0.85
CA CYS A 134 -6.06 -18.18 -1.04
C CYS A 134 -4.64 -18.04 -1.56
N THR A 135 -3.80 -19.06 -1.39
CA THR A 135 -2.41 -19.02 -1.82
C THR A 135 -2.30 -18.89 -3.34
N ILE A 136 -1.40 -18.03 -3.76
CA ILE A 136 -1.07 -17.84 -5.16
C ILE A 136 0.23 -18.59 -5.44
N PRO A 137 0.22 -19.65 -6.27
CA PRO A 137 1.42 -20.39 -6.60
C PRO A 137 2.48 -19.51 -7.28
N ASP A 138 3.74 -19.90 -7.15
CA ASP A 138 4.80 -19.40 -8.03
C ASP A 138 4.70 -20.13 -9.37
N GLU A 139 3.87 -19.61 -10.27
CA GLU A 139 3.84 -20.12 -11.63
C GLU A 139 5.14 -19.75 -12.32
N ASN A 140 5.97 -20.77 -12.57
CA ASN A 140 7.16 -20.65 -13.39
C ASN A 140 6.70 -20.36 -14.84
N GLY A 141 7.00 -19.17 -15.36
CA GLY A 141 6.80 -18.88 -16.77
C GLY A 141 6.26 -17.49 -17.13
N ASP A 142 5.73 -16.72 -16.18
CA ASP A 142 5.31 -15.34 -16.45
C ASP A 142 6.28 -14.35 -15.79
N ASP A 143 7.39 -14.07 -16.47
CA ASP A 143 8.40 -13.09 -16.04
C ASP A 143 8.02 -11.64 -16.40
N ALA A 144 6.81 -11.42 -16.91
CA ALA A 144 6.37 -10.07 -17.23
C ALA A 144 6.36 -9.19 -15.98
N PRO A 145 6.91 -7.99 -16.05
CA PRO A 145 6.87 -7.07 -14.93
C PRO A 145 5.42 -6.63 -14.66
N PRO A 146 5.05 -6.35 -13.40
CA PRO A 146 3.75 -5.75 -13.13
C PRO A 146 3.67 -4.34 -13.72
N ASP A 147 2.49 -3.93 -14.18
CA ASP A 147 2.25 -2.53 -14.53
C ASP A 147 2.12 -1.69 -13.26
N LEU A 148 3.16 -0.95 -12.94
CA LEU A 148 3.25 -0.05 -11.79
C LEU A 148 3.24 1.42 -12.21
N THR A 149 2.64 1.74 -13.36
CA THR A 149 2.49 3.12 -13.85
C THR A 149 1.78 3.97 -12.79
N GLY A 150 2.30 5.16 -12.52
CA GLY A 150 1.76 6.07 -11.49
C GLY A 150 2.30 5.82 -10.07
N LEU A 151 2.90 4.66 -9.79
CA LEU A 151 3.51 4.44 -8.48
C LEU A 151 4.75 5.32 -8.30
N SER A 152 4.71 6.19 -7.30
CA SER A 152 5.82 7.09 -6.98
C SER A 152 5.94 7.31 -5.47
N CYS A 153 7.15 7.63 -5.01
CA CYS A 153 7.42 7.99 -3.61
C CYS A 153 8.43 9.16 -3.57
N ARG A 154 7.93 10.39 -3.65
CA ARG A 154 8.74 11.61 -3.82
C ARG A 154 8.70 12.53 -2.60
N TRP A 155 8.04 12.10 -1.51
CA TRP A 155 7.87 12.91 -0.33
C TRP A 155 8.99 12.70 0.70
N THR A 156 9.28 13.74 1.47
CA THR A 156 10.14 13.62 2.64
C THR A 156 9.34 13.18 3.85
N PRO A 157 9.95 12.41 4.77
CA PRO A 157 9.35 12.18 6.08
C PRO A 157 9.02 13.52 6.75
N LEU A 158 7.85 13.57 7.38
CA LEU A 158 7.46 14.72 8.19
C LEU A 158 8.28 14.72 9.49
N THR A 159 8.82 15.87 9.81
CA THR A 159 9.47 16.09 11.10
C THR A 159 8.48 16.78 12.01
N SER A 160 8.34 16.30 13.24
CA SER A 160 7.51 16.98 14.24
C SER A 160 8.03 18.41 14.46
N THR A 161 7.10 19.37 14.44
CA THR A 161 7.39 20.78 14.76
C THR A 161 7.18 21.11 16.24
N ARG A 162 6.66 20.14 17.02
CA ARG A 162 6.29 20.30 18.42
C ARG A 162 6.95 19.28 19.36
N GLY A 163 8.05 18.67 18.95
CA GLY A 163 8.75 17.64 19.69
C GLY A 163 8.46 16.24 19.15
N GLU A 164 7.97 15.33 19.97
CA GLU A 164 7.73 13.94 19.61
C GLU A 164 6.41 13.76 18.88
N MET A 165 6.32 12.71 18.06
CA MET A 165 5.06 12.22 17.48
C MET A 165 4.59 11.01 18.27
N VAL A 166 3.33 11.04 18.68
CA VAL A 166 2.68 9.92 19.37
C VAL A 166 1.73 9.24 18.40
N ALA A 167 1.87 7.93 18.23
CA ALA A 167 0.91 7.09 17.55
C ALA A 167 0.04 6.37 18.60
N LEU A 168 -1.27 6.56 18.52
CA LEU A 168 -2.23 5.93 19.41
C LEU A 168 -3.07 4.91 18.61
N VAL A 169 -2.98 3.65 18.97
CA VAL A 169 -3.81 2.57 18.42
C VAL A 169 -4.83 2.15 19.46
N VAL A 170 -6.11 2.31 19.16
CA VAL A 170 -7.19 1.94 20.06
C VAL A 170 -8.06 0.89 19.39
N ARG A 171 -8.32 -0.19 20.12
CA ARG A 171 -9.25 -1.25 19.75
C ARG A 171 -10.43 -1.26 20.73
N GLY A 172 -11.65 -1.28 20.23
CA GLY A 172 -12.85 -1.32 21.07
C GLY A 172 -14.11 -0.93 20.31
N PRO A 173 -15.29 -1.18 20.89
CA PRO A 173 -16.56 -0.95 20.21
C PRO A 173 -16.96 0.53 20.10
N ASP A 174 -16.46 1.40 20.99
CA ASP A 174 -16.91 2.79 21.07
C ASP A 174 -15.79 3.78 20.76
N HIS A 175 -15.63 4.07 19.47
CA HIS A 175 -14.65 5.05 19.01
C HIS A 175 -15.17 6.51 19.09
N GLY A 176 -16.48 6.72 19.21
CA GLY A 176 -17.08 8.06 19.23
C GLY A 176 -16.69 8.85 20.47
N GLU A 177 -16.78 8.23 21.66
CA GLU A 177 -16.37 8.84 22.91
C GLU A 177 -14.88 9.14 22.94
N LEU A 178 -14.06 8.23 22.41
CA LEU A 178 -12.61 8.43 22.30
C LEU A 178 -12.28 9.66 21.43
N TYR A 179 -12.91 9.80 20.26
CA TYR A 179 -12.68 10.96 19.42
C TYR A 179 -13.11 12.26 20.08
N ALA A 180 -14.23 12.26 20.82
CA ALA A 180 -14.68 13.42 21.58
C ALA A 180 -13.69 13.79 22.70
N ALA A 181 -13.17 12.81 23.43
CA ALA A 181 -12.17 13.01 24.47
C ALA A 181 -10.86 13.55 23.90
N LEU A 182 -10.35 12.95 22.80
CA LEU A 182 -9.14 13.42 22.11
C LEU A 182 -9.29 14.86 21.63
N LYS A 183 -10.42 15.21 21.03
CA LYS A 183 -10.71 16.58 20.59
C LYS A 183 -10.73 17.57 21.76
N THR A 184 -11.29 17.16 22.88
CA THR A 184 -11.34 18.00 24.10
C THR A 184 -9.95 18.25 24.67
N VAL A 185 -9.11 17.20 24.73
CA VAL A 185 -7.76 17.29 25.32
C VAL A 185 -6.77 17.98 24.38
N THR A 186 -6.82 17.71 23.09
CA THR A 186 -5.84 18.22 22.13
C THR A 186 -6.26 19.53 21.47
N GLY A 187 -7.54 19.88 21.52
CA GLY A 187 -8.13 21.00 20.75
C GLY A 187 -8.13 20.75 19.24
N VAL A 188 -7.76 19.54 18.78
CA VAL A 188 -7.64 19.19 17.37
C VAL A 188 -8.64 18.08 17.04
N ASP A 189 -9.35 18.24 15.94
CA ASP A 189 -10.21 17.20 15.40
C ASP A 189 -9.36 16.17 14.67
N ALA A 190 -9.21 14.98 15.25
CA ALA A 190 -8.40 13.90 14.70
C ALA A 190 -8.91 13.39 13.34
N LEU A 191 -10.18 13.66 13.00
CA LEU A 191 -10.76 13.32 11.69
C LEU A 191 -10.51 14.37 10.62
N LYS A 192 -9.98 15.55 10.98
CA LYS A 192 -9.61 16.56 9.99
C LYS A 192 -8.25 16.23 9.40
N ALA A 193 -8.20 16.23 8.07
CA ALA A 193 -6.98 16.03 7.33
C ALA A 193 -5.89 17.02 7.74
N ALA A 194 -4.66 16.52 7.82
CA ALA A 194 -3.49 17.38 7.93
C ALA A 194 -3.42 18.34 6.73
N SER A 195 -3.03 19.59 6.98
CA SER A 195 -2.86 20.56 5.91
C SER A 195 -1.78 20.10 4.93
N LEU A 196 -2.09 20.11 3.62
CA LEU A 196 -1.11 19.82 2.56
C LEU A 196 0.11 20.77 2.60
N LYS A 197 0.00 21.90 3.28
CA LYS A 197 1.11 22.85 3.47
C LYS A 197 2.31 22.28 4.21
N VAL A 198 2.15 21.19 4.95
CA VAL A 198 3.25 20.51 5.65
C VAL A 198 3.99 19.52 4.75
N LEU A 199 3.43 19.15 3.61
CA LEU A 199 4.07 18.26 2.66
C LEU A 199 5.20 19.01 1.93
N LYS A 200 6.40 18.46 1.96
CA LYS A 200 7.56 19.00 1.26
C LYS A 200 8.05 18.00 0.22
N ALA A 201 8.05 18.40 -1.03
CA ALA A 201 8.74 17.65 -2.06
C ALA A 201 10.25 17.71 -1.82
N ARG A 202 10.93 16.58 -1.97
CA ARG A 202 12.37 16.50 -1.77
C ARG A 202 13.12 16.58 -3.09
N TRP A 203 14.19 17.41 -3.11
CA TRP A 203 15.15 17.42 -4.19
C TRP A 203 16.58 17.29 -3.65
N PRO A 204 17.43 16.40 -4.19
CA PRO A 204 17.10 15.32 -5.13
C PRO A 204 16.23 14.25 -4.48
N PRO A 205 15.35 13.57 -5.27
CA PRO A 205 14.45 12.58 -4.70
C PRO A 205 15.20 11.30 -4.35
N LYS A 206 15.12 10.87 -3.09
CA LYS A 206 15.71 9.58 -2.67
C LYS A 206 15.00 8.36 -3.29
N GLY A 207 13.77 8.53 -3.77
CA GLY A 207 12.95 7.46 -4.36
C GLY A 207 13.18 7.20 -5.84
N LEU A 208 14.02 7.97 -6.53
CA LEU A 208 14.22 7.91 -7.98
C LEU A 208 14.56 6.49 -8.46
N MET A 209 15.45 5.80 -7.76
CA MET A 209 15.85 4.44 -8.12
C MET A 209 14.69 3.44 -7.96
N ARG A 210 13.81 3.61 -6.96
CA ARG A 210 12.62 2.76 -6.76
C ARG A 210 11.65 2.92 -7.91
N GLU A 211 11.37 4.17 -8.30
CA GLU A 211 10.50 4.48 -9.44
C GLU A 211 11.09 3.95 -10.76
N ALA A 212 12.40 4.08 -10.96
CA ALA A 212 13.08 3.54 -12.12
C ALA A 212 12.97 1.99 -12.17
N LYS A 213 13.14 1.31 -11.04
CA LYS A 213 12.93 -0.14 -10.92
C LYS A 213 11.50 -0.55 -11.26
N ALA A 214 10.50 0.19 -10.78
CA ALA A 214 9.08 -0.08 -11.04
C ALA A 214 8.70 0.11 -12.52
N ARG A 215 9.31 1.09 -13.19
CA ARG A 215 8.95 1.47 -14.58
C ARG A 215 9.79 0.79 -15.64
N ARG A 216 10.97 0.28 -15.30
CA ARG A 216 11.92 -0.23 -16.31
C ARG A 216 11.39 -1.42 -17.10
N GLY A 217 10.51 -2.24 -16.50
CA GLY A 217 10.11 -3.50 -17.10
C GLY A 217 11.33 -4.34 -17.46
N THR A 218 11.53 -4.58 -18.76
CA THR A 218 12.72 -5.21 -19.35
C THR A 218 13.76 -4.19 -19.83
N GLY A 219 13.50 -2.89 -19.69
CA GLY A 219 14.35 -1.81 -20.19
C GLY A 219 15.57 -1.51 -19.32
N SER A 220 16.44 -0.62 -19.81
CA SER A 220 17.64 -0.19 -19.09
C SER A 220 17.28 0.64 -17.85
N LEU A 221 17.81 0.26 -16.69
CA LEU A 221 17.65 1.00 -15.45
C LEU A 221 18.18 2.44 -15.56
N LEU A 222 19.28 2.64 -16.29
CA LEU A 222 19.89 3.97 -16.47
C LEU A 222 18.97 4.91 -17.24
N SER A 223 18.41 4.47 -18.37
CA SER A 223 17.51 5.30 -19.19
C SER A 223 16.25 5.70 -18.42
N TRP A 224 15.68 4.76 -17.65
CA TRP A 224 14.52 5.04 -16.81
C TRP A 224 14.85 5.94 -15.62
N SER A 225 16.03 5.82 -15.02
CA SER A 225 16.49 6.72 -13.95
C SER A 225 16.62 8.17 -14.45
N ILE A 226 17.12 8.37 -15.67
CA ILE A 226 17.21 9.70 -16.30
C ILE A 226 15.80 10.25 -16.55
N LYS A 227 14.90 9.45 -17.13
CA LYS A 227 13.52 9.86 -17.43
C LYS A 227 12.76 10.26 -16.15
N VAL A 228 12.79 9.42 -15.13
CA VAL A 228 12.16 9.71 -13.83
C VAL A 228 12.79 10.92 -13.16
N GLY A 229 14.11 11.11 -13.32
CA GLY A 229 14.82 12.29 -12.84
C GLY A 229 14.31 13.59 -13.47
N ILE A 230 14.17 13.60 -14.80
CA ILE A 230 13.64 14.76 -15.54
C ILE A 230 12.19 15.05 -15.13
N GLU A 231 11.31 14.04 -15.08
CA GLU A 231 9.91 14.20 -14.65
C GLU A 231 9.81 14.77 -13.23
N THR A 232 10.68 14.29 -12.34
CA THR A 232 10.70 14.76 -10.95
C THR A 232 11.20 16.19 -10.83
N LEU A 233 12.22 16.57 -11.64
CA LEU A 233 12.71 17.94 -11.68
C LEU A 233 11.62 18.90 -12.18
N LEU A 234 10.92 18.53 -13.24
CA LEU A 234 9.80 19.32 -13.76
C LEU A 234 8.69 19.47 -12.71
N ALA A 235 8.29 18.39 -12.06
CA ALA A 235 7.29 18.45 -10.98
C ALA A 235 7.75 19.34 -9.83
N PHE A 236 9.03 19.25 -9.41
CA PHE A 236 9.59 20.11 -8.37
C PHE A 236 9.57 21.58 -8.77
N LEU A 237 9.93 21.91 -10.02
CA LEU A 237 9.89 23.27 -10.52
C LEU A 237 8.47 23.84 -10.57
N ILE A 238 7.49 23.04 -11.03
CA ILE A 238 6.08 23.43 -11.04
C ILE A 238 5.60 23.75 -9.62
N ILE A 239 5.89 22.88 -8.65
CA ILE A 239 5.50 23.10 -7.26
C ILE A 239 6.20 24.32 -6.66
N LYS A 240 7.52 24.48 -6.91
CA LYS A 240 8.33 25.56 -6.34
C LYS A 240 7.92 26.93 -6.88
N PHE A 241 7.65 27.02 -8.17
CA PHE A 241 7.32 28.29 -8.82
C PHE A 241 5.81 28.52 -8.95
N LYS A 242 4.95 27.60 -8.41
CA LYS A 242 3.49 27.67 -8.52
C LYS A 242 3.02 27.91 -9.95
N ILE A 243 3.70 27.31 -10.91
CA ILE A 243 3.31 27.37 -12.31
C ILE A 243 2.09 26.47 -12.43
N GLN A 244 0.94 27.07 -12.79
CA GLN A 244 -0.30 26.37 -13.11
C GLN A 244 -0.33 26.02 -14.60
#